data_85a7472b45193876558687179629ecea
#
_entry.id   85a7472b45193876558687179629ecea
#
_cell.length_a   1.000
_cell.length_b   1.000
_cell.length_c   1.000
_cell.angle_alpha   90.00
_cell.angle_beta   90.00
_cell.angle_gamma   90.00
#
_symmetry.space_group_name_H-M   'P 1'
#
loop_
_entity.id
_entity.type
_entity.pdbx_description
1 polymer ?
#
loop_
_entity_poly.entity_id
_entity_poly.type
_entity_poly.pdbx_seq_one_letter_code
_entity_poly.pdbx_strand_id
1 'polypeptide(L)'
;MTCGMLLDLEWEALGRAVRTRDLEAKVHVEDRIAIPVRMLPVLQGDVMGATLREVLAAQGWDAQPDGSMTRVFGGVTATLDAGATTVTLGRAVDATVTATGSATAVEGDEADEERAARAAEALAERVLADQRARVTARLEAENVAVLTREEPTVRAALQEALNRVYRKALEQRARELGEVESIDERGDVRGGYEVTVVVKA
;
A
#
# COMPACT_ATOMS: atom_id res chain seq x y z
N MET A 1 64.57 -39.01 -24.67
CA MET A 1 63.12 -39.06 -24.64
C MET A 1 62.66 -38.28 -23.43
N THR A 2 62.36 -37.00 -23.56
CA THR A 2 61.73 -36.16 -22.49
C THR A 2 61.10 -34.95 -23.15
N CYS A 3 59.95 -35.18 -23.73
CA CYS A 3 59.17 -34.12 -24.41
C CYS A 3 57.74 -34.02 -23.88
N GLY A 4 57.50 -34.30 -22.62
CA GLY A 4 56.15 -34.32 -22.04
C GLY A 4 55.96 -33.52 -20.80
N MET A 5 56.95 -32.75 -20.32
CA MET A 5 56.88 -32.11 -19.01
C MET A 5 56.91 -30.58 -19.03
N LEU A 6 56.89 -29.97 -20.19
CA LEU A 6 56.97 -28.50 -20.32
C LEU A 6 55.60 -27.82 -20.58
N LEU A 7 54.58 -28.59 -20.96
CA LEU A 7 53.25 -28.03 -21.27
C LEU A 7 52.36 -27.81 -20.03
N ASP A 8 52.60 -28.51 -18.93
CA ASP A 8 51.75 -28.35 -17.72
C ASP A 8 52.15 -27.14 -16.85
N LEU A 9 53.38 -26.63 -16.99
CA LEU A 9 53.85 -25.50 -16.20
C LEU A 9 53.46 -24.13 -16.76
N GLU A 10 53.09 -24.03 -18.03
CA GLU A 10 52.65 -22.74 -18.63
C GLU A 10 51.20 -22.41 -18.31
N TRP A 11 50.34 -23.37 -17.98
CA TRP A 11 48.94 -23.14 -17.61
C TRP A 11 48.74 -22.60 -16.19
N GLU A 12 49.63 -22.93 -15.26
CA GLU A 12 49.58 -22.40 -13.89
C GLU A 12 50.06 -20.96 -13.76
N ALA A 13 50.85 -20.48 -14.76
CA ALA A 13 51.38 -19.12 -14.75
C ALA A 13 50.45 -18.07 -15.40
N LEU A 14 49.38 -18.48 -16.07
CA LEU A 14 48.39 -17.55 -16.60
C LEU A 14 47.58 -16.98 -15.47
N GLY A 15 47.77 -15.71 -15.15
CA GLY A 15 46.96 -14.96 -14.18
C GLY A 15 45.47 -15.08 -14.50
N ARG A 16 44.63 -15.23 -13.48
CA ARG A 16 43.18 -15.21 -13.65
C ARG A 16 42.65 -13.86 -13.21
N ALA A 17 42.01 -13.14 -14.13
CA ALA A 17 41.30 -11.91 -13.83
C ALA A 17 39.84 -12.23 -13.51
N VAL A 18 39.28 -11.59 -12.47
CA VAL A 18 37.85 -11.67 -12.15
C VAL A 18 37.14 -10.43 -12.70
N ARG A 19 36.18 -10.64 -13.56
CA ARG A 19 35.30 -9.59 -14.06
C ARG A 19 34.02 -9.61 -13.25
N THR A 20 33.65 -8.45 -12.69
CA THR A 20 32.44 -8.28 -11.91
C THR A 20 31.50 -7.24 -12.53
N ARG A 21 30.20 -7.46 -12.40
CA ARG A 21 29.18 -6.52 -12.83
C ARG A 21 28.13 -6.38 -11.72
N ASP A 22 27.94 -5.15 -11.27
CA ASP A 22 26.90 -4.81 -10.31
C ASP A 22 25.71 -4.19 -11.04
N LEU A 23 24.50 -4.64 -10.71
CA LEU A 23 23.25 -4.13 -11.23
C LEU A 23 22.34 -3.77 -10.05
N GLU A 24 21.53 -2.72 -10.24
CA GLU A 24 20.54 -2.25 -9.28
C GLU A 24 19.18 -2.10 -9.95
N ALA A 25 18.09 -2.44 -9.24
CA ALA A 25 16.75 -2.17 -9.68
C ALA A 25 15.86 -1.73 -8.52
N LYS A 26 14.91 -0.84 -8.82
CA LYS A 26 13.85 -0.46 -7.89
C LYS A 26 12.66 -1.38 -8.06
N VAL A 27 12.06 -1.75 -6.94
CA VAL A 27 10.79 -2.50 -6.84
C VAL A 27 9.80 -1.58 -6.16
N HIS A 28 8.65 -1.35 -6.81
CA HIS A 28 7.51 -0.63 -6.26
C HIS A 28 6.33 -1.58 -6.18
N VAL A 29 5.70 -1.67 -5.02
CA VAL A 29 4.50 -2.50 -4.80
C VAL A 29 3.44 -1.63 -4.14
N GLU A 30 2.25 -1.60 -4.74
CA GLU A 30 1.10 -0.89 -4.22
C GLU A 30 -0.12 -1.81 -4.21
N ASP A 31 -0.75 -1.95 -3.03
CA ASP A 31 -1.97 -2.74 -2.84
C ASP A 31 -3.08 -1.88 -2.28
N ARG A 32 -4.33 -2.19 -2.65
CA ARG A 32 -5.51 -1.42 -2.26
C ARG A 32 -6.69 -2.32 -1.90
N ILE A 33 -7.49 -1.88 -0.90
CA ILE A 33 -8.78 -2.47 -0.54
C ILE A 33 -9.84 -1.36 -0.60
N ALA A 34 -10.96 -1.60 -1.29
CA ALA A 34 -12.07 -0.67 -1.36
C ALA A 34 -13.19 -1.07 -0.39
N ILE A 35 -13.64 -0.11 0.42
CA ILE A 35 -14.75 -0.26 1.36
C ILE A 35 -15.89 0.65 0.88
N PRO A 36 -17.03 0.10 0.42
CA PRO A 36 -18.16 0.91 0.00
C PRO A 36 -18.79 1.59 1.22
N VAL A 37 -19.07 2.89 1.08
CA VAL A 37 -19.81 3.69 2.07
C VAL A 37 -21.23 3.84 1.57
N ARG A 38 -22.18 3.19 2.27
CA ARG A 38 -23.60 3.27 1.93
C ARG A 38 -24.31 4.09 2.99
N MET A 39 -24.84 5.24 2.61
CA MET A 39 -25.63 6.11 3.49
C MET A 39 -27.11 6.04 3.14
N LEU A 40 -27.96 5.93 4.17
CA LEU A 40 -29.40 6.10 4.00
C LEU A 40 -29.69 7.59 3.73
N PRO A 41 -30.57 7.91 2.77
CA PRO A 41 -30.91 9.30 2.42
C PRO A 41 -31.88 9.92 3.44
N VAL A 42 -31.38 10.24 4.63
CA VAL A 42 -32.17 10.94 5.67
C VAL A 42 -32.39 12.42 5.29
N LEU A 43 -31.35 13.03 4.73
CA LEU A 43 -31.38 14.36 4.13
C LEU A 43 -31.09 14.23 2.62
N GLN A 44 -31.42 15.28 1.85
CA GLN A 44 -31.20 15.26 0.40
C GLN A 44 -29.72 15.09 0.06
N GLY A 45 -29.43 14.27 -0.97
CA GLY A 45 -28.16 13.70 -1.43
C GLY A 45 -26.85 14.37 -1.02
N ASP A 46 -26.62 15.61 -1.42
CA ASP A 46 -25.34 16.31 -1.20
C ASP A 46 -25.08 16.66 0.27
N VAL A 47 -26.14 16.83 1.06
CA VAL A 47 -26.04 17.21 2.48
C VAL A 47 -25.45 16.07 3.31
N MET A 48 -25.82 14.82 3.04
CA MET A 48 -25.28 13.66 3.76
C MET A 48 -23.78 13.51 3.53
N GLY A 49 -23.31 13.66 2.29
CA GLY A 49 -21.90 13.62 1.95
C GLY A 49 -21.10 14.77 2.58
N ALA A 50 -21.65 15.97 2.57
CA ALA A 50 -21.05 17.14 3.23
C ALA A 50 -20.93 16.93 4.76
N THR A 51 -21.98 16.43 5.39
CA THR A 51 -22.00 16.13 6.83
C THR A 51 -20.97 15.04 7.17
N LEU A 52 -20.82 14.01 6.31
CA LEU A 52 -19.79 12.97 6.51
C LEU A 52 -18.39 13.58 6.48
N ARG A 53 -18.07 14.44 5.51
CA ARG A 53 -16.77 15.11 5.46
C ARG A 53 -16.51 15.97 6.69
N GLU A 54 -17.49 16.72 7.15
CA GLU A 54 -17.39 17.52 8.38
C GLU A 54 -17.10 16.66 9.62
N VAL A 55 -17.79 15.53 9.76
CA VAL A 55 -17.59 14.59 10.88
C VAL A 55 -16.20 13.94 10.79
N LEU A 56 -15.76 13.54 9.60
CA LEU A 56 -14.44 12.96 9.40
C LEU A 56 -13.33 13.99 9.67
N ALA A 57 -13.50 15.24 9.24
CA ALA A 57 -12.55 16.31 9.55
C ALA A 57 -12.40 16.50 11.07
N ALA A 58 -13.51 16.48 11.82
CA ALA A 58 -13.49 16.51 13.28
C ALA A 58 -12.82 15.28 13.92
N GLN A 59 -12.71 14.17 13.20
CA GLN A 59 -12.01 12.96 13.60
C GLN A 59 -10.54 12.91 13.14
N GLY A 60 -10.02 14.00 12.56
CA GLY A 60 -8.62 14.10 12.11
C GLY A 60 -8.37 13.51 10.72
N TRP A 61 -9.35 13.54 9.82
CA TRP A 61 -9.14 13.33 8.41
C TRP A 61 -8.78 14.65 7.72
N ASP A 62 -7.80 14.62 6.83
CA ASP A 62 -7.31 15.77 6.09
C ASP A 62 -8.04 15.90 4.75
N ALA A 63 -8.63 17.07 4.50
CA ALA A 63 -9.28 17.39 3.23
C ALA A 63 -8.22 17.65 2.14
N GLN A 64 -8.44 17.06 0.97
CA GLN A 64 -7.57 17.22 -0.20
C GLN A 64 -8.19 18.21 -1.20
N PRO A 65 -7.36 18.83 -2.08
CA PRO A 65 -7.83 19.80 -3.07
C PRO A 65 -8.87 19.25 -4.08
N ASP A 66 -8.85 17.94 -4.32
CA ASP A 66 -9.79 17.24 -5.21
C ASP A 66 -11.14 16.91 -4.53
N GLY A 67 -11.32 17.30 -3.27
CA GLY A 67 -12.50 17.02 -2.47
C GLY A 67 -12.51 15.65 -1.80
N SER A 68 -11.47 14.86 -1.96
CA SER A 68 -11.26 13.63 -1.19
C SER A 68 -10.80 13.94 0.23
N MET A 69 -10.84 12.94 1.11
CA MET A 69 -10.31 13.05 2.47
C MET A 69 -9.38 11.90 2.78
N THR A 70 -8.29 12.16 3.47
CA THR A 70 -7.28 11.15 3.79
C THR A 70 -6.98 11.07 5.28
N ARG A 71 -6.66 9.86 5.76
CA ARG A 71 -6.13 9.63 7.11
C ARG A 71 -5.24 8.39 7.12
N VAL A 72 -4.16 8.43 7.91
CA VAL A 72 -3.25 7.28 8.05
C VAL A 72 -3.62 6.45 9.29
N PHE A 73 -3.70 5.13 9.11
CA PHE A 73 -3.96 4.13 10.14
C PHE A 73 -2.87 3.05 10.07
N GLY A 74 -2.02 2.94 11.08
CA GLY A 74 -1.01 1.87 11.17
C GLY A 74 -0.10 1.69 9.94
N GLY A 75 0.17 2.81 9.19
CA GLY A 75 0.97 2.77 7.96
C GLY A 75 0.16 2.48 6.69
N VAL A 76 -1.18 2.48 6.78
CA VAL A 76 -2.12 2.41 5.64
C VAL A 76 -2.76 3.78 5.48
N THR A 77 -2.84 4.27 4.26
CA THR A 77 -3.58 5.49 3.94
C THR A 77 -5.01 5.13 3.55
N ALA A 78 -5.97 5.62 4.34
CA ALA A 78 -7.38 5.55 4.01
C ALA A 78 -7.78 6.84 3.27
N THR A 79 -8.41 6.70 2.11
CA THR A 79 -8.87 7.80 1.26
C THR A 79 -10.36 7.66 1.00
N LEU A 80 -11.18 8.61 1.48
CA LEU A 80 -12.58 8.74 1.06
C LEU A 80 -12.63 9.52 -0.25
N ASP A 81 -13.35 9.00 -1.23
CA ASP A 81 -13.56 9.67 -2.52
C ASP A 81 -14.37 10.98 -2.39
N ALA A 82 -14.24 11.87 -3.37
CA ALA A 82 -14.98 13.15 -3.40
C ALA A 82 -16.51 12.96 -3.40
N GLY A 83 -17.00 11.83 -3.89
CA GLY A 83 -18.43 11.45 -3.86
C GLY A 83 -18.92 10.92 -2.52
N ALA A 84 -18.04 10.71 -1.55
CA ALA A 84 -18.31 10.11 -0.24
C ALA A 84 -19.00 8.72 -0.34
N THR A 85 -18.61 7.95 -1.36
CA THR A 85 -19.19 6.63 -1.67
C THR A 85 -18.26 5.46 -1.40
N THR A 86 -16.97 5.71 -1.37
CA THR A 86 -15.96 4.64 -1.21
C THR A 86 -14.78 5.12 -0.39
N VAL A 87 -14.35 4.32 0.56
CA VAL A 87 -13.06 4.49 1.22
C VAL A 87 -12.09 3.46 0.67
N THR A 88 -10.98 3.94 0.12
CA THR A 88 -9.88 3.10 -0.35
C THR A 88 -8.76 3.09 0.68
N LEU A 89 -8.38 1.90 1.13
CA LEU A 89 -7.19 1.66 1.93
C LEU A 89 -6.05 1.35 0.99
N GLY A 90 -4.98 2.12 1.03
CA GLY A 90 -3.82 1.94 0.17
C GLY A 90 -2.52 1.84 0.98
N ARG A 91 -1.62 0.99 0.50
CA ARG A 91 -0.24 0.94 0.99
C ARG A 91 0.70 0.78 -0.18
N ALA A 92 1.67 1.70 -0.30
CA ALA A 92 2.75 1.64 -1.25
C ALA A 92 4.08 1.45 -0.52
N VAL A 93 4.94 0.59 -1.04
CA VAL A 93 6.27 0.31 -0.50
C VAL A 93 7.28 0.24 -1.64
N ASP A 94 8.39 0.94 -1.45
CA ASP A 94 9.54 0.91 -2.35
C ASP A 94 10.68 0.10 -1.74
N ALA A 95 11.38 -0.66 -2.57
CA ALA A 95 12.61 -1.34 -2.19
C ALA A 95 13.63 -1.26 -3.33
N THR A 96 14.90 -1.31 -2.97
CA THR A 96 16.00 -1.42 -3.92
C THR A 96 16.60 -2.82 -3.80
N VAL A 97 16.85 -3.46 -4.92
CA VAL A 97 17.54 -4.75 -5.02
C VAL A 97 18.82 -4.58 -5.83
N THR A 98 19.89 -5.22 -5.40
CA THR A 98 21.19 -5.20 -6.05
C THR A 98 21.65 -6.63 -6.35
N ALA A 99 22.33 -6.85 -7.46
CA ALA A 99 22.90 -8.14 -7.81
C ALA A 99 24.30 -7.96 -8.39
N THR A 100 25.20 -8.85 -8.01
CA THR A 100 26.56 -8.92 -8.54
C THR A 100 26.74 -10.21 -9.32
N GLY A 101 27.16 -10.09 -10.56
CA GLY A 101 27.65 -11.20 -11.36
C GLY A 101 29.17 -11.20 -11.43
N SER A 102 29.78 -12.36 -11.41
CA SER A 102 31.23 -12.49 -11.57
C SER A 102 31.59 -13.64 -12.51
N ALA A 103 32.65 -13.45 -13.31
CA ALA A 103 33.23 -14.48 -14.17
C ALA A 103 34.74 -14.31 -14.20
N THR A 104 35.47 -15.42 -14.42
CA THR A 104 36.93 -15.43 -14.51
C THR A 104 37.36 -15.45 -15.95
N ALA A 105 38.42 -14.72 -16.26
CA ALA A 105 39.10 -14.68 -17.56
C ALA A 105 40.58 -15.00 -17.40
N VAL A 106 41.23 -15.38 -18.47
CA VAL A 106 42.70 -15.45 -18.57
C VAL A 106 43.20 -14.01 -18.72
N GLU A 107 44.09 -13.59 -17.83
CA GLU A 107 44.66 -12.25 -17.86
C GLU A 107 45.49 -12.01 -19.13
N GLY A 108 45.18 -10.92 -19.85
CA GLY A 108 45.87 -10.55 -21.09
C GLY A 108 45.29 -11.18 -22.37
N ASP A 109 44.23 -12.02 -22.26
CA ASP A 109 43.42 -12.45 -23.41
C ASP A 109 42.15 -11.58 -23.52
N GLU A 110 42.19 -10.60 -24.41
CA GLU A 110 41.11 -9.62 -24.61
C GLU A 110 39.78 -10.31 -24.99
N ALA A 111 39.81 -11.37 -25.81
CA ALA A 111 38.61 -12.10 -26.21
C ALA A 111 38.02 -12.91 -25.04
N ASP A 112 38.84 -13.42 -24.14
CA ASP A 112 38.41 -14.14 -22.95
C ASP A 112 37.85 -13.16 -21.88
N GLU A 113 38.49 -12.01 -21.75
CA GLU A 113 37.99 -10.92 -20.86
C GLU A 113 36.64 -10.41 -21.30
N GLU A 114 36.42 -10.20 -22.62
CA GLU A 114 35.08 -9.84 -23.13
C GLU A 114 34.02 -10.92 -22.89
N ARG A 115 34.37 -12.20 -23.05
CA ARG A 115 33.46 -13.31 -22.78
C ARG A 115 33.10 -13.37 -21.31
N ALA A 116 34.07 -13.20 -20.42
CA ALA A 116 33.86 -13.15 -18.98
C ALA A 116 33.02 -11.95 -18.57
N ALA A 117 33.24 -10.78 -19.15
CA ALA A 117 32.40 -9.58 -18.87
C ALA A 117 30.93 -9.82 -19.26
N ARG A 118 30.67 -10.38 -20.45
CA ARG A 118 29.31 -10.74 -20.88
C ARG A 118 28.70 -11.83 -20.00
N ALA A 119 29.44 -12.80 -19.55
CA ALA A 119 29.02 -13.85 -18.66
C ALA A 119 28.68 -13.28 -17.26
N ALA A 120 29.47 -12.37 -16.72
CA ALA A 120 29.22 -11.67 -15.47
C ALA A 120 27.92 -10.82 -15.53
N GLU A 121 27.73 -10.11 -16.65
CA GLU A 121 26.53 -9.31 -16.88
C GLU A 121 25.27 -10.20 -16.93
N ALA A 122 25.28 -11.26 -17.73
CA ALA A 122 24.16 -12.20 -17.83
C ALA A 122 23.85 -12.90 -16.49
N LEU A 123 24.86 -13.20 -15.68
CA LEU A 123 24.68 -13.73 -14.34
C LEU A 123 24.04 -12.70 -13.41
N ALA A 124 24.54 -11.44 -13.43
CA ALA A 124 23.98 -10.36 -12.64
C ALA A 124 22.50 -10.11 -12.97
N GLU A 125 22.14 -10.08 -14.27
CA GLU A 125 20.75 -9.92 -14.73
C GLU A 125 19.83 -11.03 -14.21
N ARG A 126 20.29 -12.29 -14.30
CA ARG A 126 19.52 -13.44 -13.79
C ARG A 126 19.30 -13.35 -12.29
N VAL A 127 20.36 -13.07 -11.52
CA VAL A 127 20.29 -12.93 -10.07
C VAL A 127 19.38 -11.76 -9.69
N LEU A 128 19.48 -10.64 -10.40
CA LEU A 128 18.64 -9.46 -10.20
C LEU A 128 17.16 -9.77 -10.44
N ALA A 129 16.85 -10.49 -11.54
CA ALA A 129 15.48 -10.90 -11.86
C ALA A 129 14.89 -11.79 -10.75
N ASP A 130 15.64 -12.80 -10.28
CA ASP A 130 15.22 -13.67 -9.18
C ASP A 130 15.01 -12.90 -7.87
N GLN A 131 15.91 -11.99 -7.55
CA GLN A 131 15.79 -11.16 -6.35
C GLN A 131 14.57 -10.22 -6.42
N ARG A 132 14.36 -9.59 -7.59
CA ARG A 132 13.16 -8.75 -7.81
C ARG A 132 11.89 -9.55 -7.57
N ALA A 133 11.76 -10.73 -8.16
CA ALA A 133 10.57 -11.58 -8.00
C ALA A 133 10.33 -11.93 -6.52
N ARG A 134 11.38 -12.33 -5.80
CA ARG A 134 11.28 -12.67 -4.36
C ARG A 134 10.90 -11.46 -3.50
N VAL A 135 11.52 -10.30 -3.76
CA VAL A 135 11.24 -9.08 -3.00
C VAL A 135 9.82 -8.59 -3.29
N THR A 136 9.38 -8.60 -4.56
CA THR A 136 8.01 -8.27 -4.94
C THR A 136 7.00 -9.14 -4.19
N ALA A 137 7.12 -10.48 -4.28
CA ALA A 137 6.20 -11.40 -3.61
C ALA A 137 6.18 -11.21 -2.07
N ARG A 138 7.33 -10.92 -1.47
CA ARG A 138 7.40 -10.61 -0.03
C ARG A 138 6.66 -9.32 0.31
N LEU A 139 6.89 -8.24 -0.45
CA LEU A 139 6.25 -6.94 -0.22
C LEU A 139 4.73 -6.99 -0.43
N GLU A 140 4.26 -7.72 -1.45
CA GLU A 140 2.84 -7.99 -1.67
C GLU A 140 2.22 -8.71 -0.47
N ALA A 141 2.85 -9.78 0.02
CA ALA A 141 2.37 -10.50 1.19
C ALA A 141 2.35 -9.62 2.46
N GLU A 142 3.38 -8.80 2.67
CA GLU A 142 3.45 -7.86 3.78
C GLU A 142 2.36 -6.76 3.67
N ASN A 143 2.12 -6.21 2.47
CA ASN A 143 1.07 -5.23 2.22
C ASN A 143 -0.31 -5.81 2.53
N VAL A 144 -0.62 -7.00 1.99
CA VAL A 144 -1.89 -7.69 2.26
C VAL A 144 -2.09 -7.93 3.76
N ALA A 145 -1.06 -8.38 4.47
CA ALA A 145 -1.14 -8.60 5.91
C ALA A 145 -1.42 -7.32 6.69
N VAL A 146 -0.76 -6.21 6.34
CA VAL A 146 -0.97 -4.92 6.99
C VAL A 146 -2.36 -4.36 6.67
N LEU A 147 -2.78 -4.39 5.40
CA LEU A 147 -4.11 -3.94 4.99
C LEU A 147 -5.22 -4.71 5.71
N THR A 148 -5.10 -6.05 5.77
CA THR A 148 -6.07 -6.91 6.46
C THR A 148 -6.12 -6.64 7.96
N ARG A 149 -4.99 -6.32 8.58
CA ARG A 149 -4.93 -5.97 10.01
C ARG A 149 -5.58 -4.63 10.32
N GLU A 150 -5.38 -3.63 9.46
CA GLU A 150 -5.88 -2.26 9.68
C GLU A 150 -7.33 -2.08 9.21
N GLU A 151 -7.83 -2.91 8.29
CA GLU A 151 -9.20 -2.81 7.76
C GLU A 151 -10.28 -2.74 8.85
N PRO A 152 -10.29 -3.61 9.89
CA PRO A 152 -11.29 -3.54 10.97
C PRO A 152 -11.27 -2.21 11.72
N THR A 153 -10.08 -1.64 11.96
CA THR A 153 -9.90 -0.35 12.63
C THR A 153 -10.54 0.79 11.82
N VAL A 154 -10.28 0.78 10.50
CA VAL A 154 -10.87 1.78 9.60
C VAL A 154 -12.38 1.60 9.50
N ARG A 155 -12.89 0.37 9.41
CA ARG A 155 -14.33 0.09 9.41
C ARG A 155 -15.02 0.59 10.70
N ALA A 156 -14.39 0.37 11.85
CA ALA A 156 -14.92 0.86 13.12
C ALA A 156 -14.96 2.40 13.16
N ALA A 157 -13.90 3.07 12.72
CA ALA A 157 -13.86 4.53 12.64
C ALA A 157 -14.92 5.09 11.67
N LEU A 158 -15.14 4.45 10.52
CA LEU A 158 -16.20 4.82 9.57
C LEU A 158 -17.58 4.60 10.16
N GLN A 159 -17.83 3.49 10.85
CA GLN A 159 -19.11 3.22 11.49
C GLN A 159 -19.42 4.27 12.56
N GLU A 160 -18.43 4.65 13.37
CA GLU A 160 -18.59 5.73 14.33
C GLU A 160 -18.90 7.07 13.65
N ALA A 161 -18.22 7.38 12.55
CA ALA A 161 -18.50 8.57 11.76
C ALA A 161 -19.93 8.56 11.21
N LEU A 162 -20.37 7.44 10.61
CA LEU A 162 -21.74 7.29 10.10
C LEU A 162 -22.80 7.43 11.19
N ASN A 163 -22.58 6.88 12.37
CA ASN A 163 -23.50 7.05 13.50
C ASN A 163 -23.67 8.54 13.86
N ARG A 164 -22.56 9.29 13.91
CA ARG A 164 -22.59 10.74 14.13
C ARG A 164 -23.28 11.51 13.01
N VAL A 165 -23.09 11.09 11.76
CA VAL A 165 -23.77 11.67 10.58
C VAL A 165 -25.29 11.47 10.69
N TYR A 166 -25.74 10.24 10.97
CA TYR A 166 -27.16 9.93 11.13
C TYR A 166 -27.78 10.71 12.28
N ARG A 167 -27.10 10.82 13.40
CA ARG A 167 -27.55 11.66 14.50
C ARG A 167 -27.80 13.10 14.05
N LYS A 168 -26.77 13.75 13.46
CA LYS A 168 -26.90 15.13 12.95
C LYS A 168 -28.02 15.27 11.92
N ALA A 169 -28.15 14.31 11.02
CA ALA A 169 -29.19 14.31 10.00
C ALA A 169 -30.59 14.18 10.57
N LEU A 170 -30.77 13.30 11.55
CA LEU A 170 -32.06 13.14 12.27
C LEU A 170 -32.41 14.36 13.09
N GLU A 171 -31.45 14.95 13.80
CA GLU A 171 -31.66 16.22 14.53
C GLU A 171 -32.11 17.36 13.60
N GLN A 172 -31.43 17.48 12.43
CA GLN A 172 -31.81 18.49 11.44
C GLN A 172 -33.23 18.24 10.90
N ARG A 173 -33.54 16.99 10.55
CA ARG A 173 -34.85 16.62 10.02
C ARG A 173 -35.94 16.82 11.06
N ALA A 174 -35.69 16.52 12.34
CA ALA A 174 -36.62 16.73 13.43
C ALA A 174 -36.93 18.23 13.62
N ARG A 175 -35.92 19.10 13.55
CA ARG A 175 -36.15 20.57 13.64
C ARG A 175 -36.99 21.13 12.48
N GLU A 176 -36.94 20.50 11.30
CA GLU A 176 -37.82 20.86 10.19
C GLU A 176 -39.31 20.50 10.44
N LEU A 177 -39.54 19.49 11.30
CA LEU A 177 -40.90 18.99 11.61
C LEU A 177 -41.50 19.66 12.83
N GLY A 178 -40.69 20.20 13.74
CA GLY A 178 -41.15 20.87 14.95
C GLY A 178 -40.06 21.12 15.99
N GLU A 179 -40.44 21.42 17.22
CA GLU A 179 -39.48 21.60 18.30
C GLU A 179 -39.01 20.25 18.84
N VAL A 180 -37.69 20.02 18.86
CA VAL A 180 -37.10 18.77 19.37
C VAL A 180 -37.15 18.79 20.89
N GLU A 181 -37.89 17.86 21.48
CA GLU A 181 -38.08 17.73 22.93
C GLU A 181 -36.99 16.86 23.57
N SER A 182 -36.66 15.72 22.96
CA SER A 182 -35.56 14.85 23.42
C SER A 182 -34.91 14.07 22.28
N ILE A 183 -33.69 13.65 22.52
CA ILE A 183 -32.92 12.74 21.64
C ILE A 183 -32.35 11.66 22.54
N ASP A 184 -32.79 10.42 22.33
CA ASP A 184 -32.31 9.25 23.04
C ASP A 184 -31.46 8.37 22.10
N GLU A 185 -30.27 7.94 22.57
CA GLU A 185 -29.35 7.08 21.82
C GLU A 185 -29.19 5.74 22.55
N ARG A 186 -29.26 4.66 21.79
CA ARG A 186 -28.99 3.31 22.29
C ARG A 186 -28.09 2.58 21.32
N GLY A 187 -26.92 2.14 21.81
CA GLY A 187 -26.07 1.22 21.12
C GLY A 187 -26.21 -0.19 21.71
N ASP A 188 -26.26 -1.22 20.87
CA ASP A 188 -26.23 -2.59 21.34
C ASP A 188 -24.82 -3.19 21.20
N VAL A 189 -24.54 -4.25 21.97
CA VAL A 189 -23.26 -5.00 21.92
C VAL A 189 -22.99 -5.70 20.57
N ARG A 190 -23.98 -5.74 19.67
CA ARG A 190 -23.88 -6.35 18.33
C ARG A 190 -23.65 -5.29 17.24
N GLY A 191 -23.41 -4.02 17.63
CA GLY A 191 -23.14 -2.92 16.71
C GLY A 191 -24.42 -2.27 16.14
N GLY A 192 -25.60 -2.59 16.67
CA GLY A 192 -26.83 -1.87 16.38
C GLY A 192 -26.78 -0.48 17.01
N TYR A 193 -27.24 0.52 16.28
CA TYR A 193 -27.32 1.90 16.73
C TYR A 193 -28.72 2.43 16.48
N GLU A 194 -29.41 2.84 17.54
CA GLU A 194 -30.77 3.37 17.51
C GLU A 194 -30.77 4.81 18.02
N VAL A 195 -31.37 5.70 17.26
CA VAL A 195 -31.59 7.09 17.66
C VAL A 195 -33.10 7.35 17.65
N THR A 196 -33.65 7.73 18.79
CA THR A 196 -35.04 8.13 18.92
C THR A 196 -35.09 9.64 19.13
N VAL A 197 -35.80 10.36 18.25
CA VAL A 197 -35.99 11.80 18.35
C VAL A 197 -37.48 12.08 18.62
N VAL A 198 -37.78 12.74 19.72
CA VAL A 198 -39.12 13.16 20.07
C VAL A 198 -39.30 14.61 19.66
N VAL A 199 -40.35 14.87 18.87
CA VAL A 199 -40.67 16.19 18.33
C VAL A 199 -42.04 16.62 18.85
N LYS A 200 -42.12 17.83 19.34
CA LYS A 200 -43.40 18.46 19.76
C LYS A 200 -44.00 19.17 18.53
N ALA A 201 -45.13 18.72 18.11
CA ALA A 201 -45.94 19.33 17.05
C ALA A 201 -46.63 20.62 17.49
#